data_c0264c129707e469712a739a471cb0f4
#
_entry.id   c0264c129707e469712a739a471cb0f4
#
_cell.length_a   1.000
_cell.length_b   1.000
_cell.length_c   1.000
_cell.angle_alpha   90.00
_cell.angle_beta   90.00
_cell.angle_gamma   90.00
#
_symmetry.space_group_name_H-M   'P 1'
#
loop_
_entity.id
_entity.type
_entity.pdbx_description
1 polymer ?
#
loop_
_entity_poly.entity_id
_entity_poly.type
_entity_poly.pdbx_seq_one_letter_code
_entity_poly.pdbx_strand_id
1 'polypeptide(L)'
;MHVQAESHPPSNRPVALITGASSGIGEALARVFAQRNYDLVLGARRIDRLTQLAQEIEQSSTVRCFVQACDVMQTDDVEALARSARETFGRIDVVVANAGYSAQGRVDQFSEDEIRRQLEVNVMGVVRTVRATTDDLVATKGRLAIMGSVNSFVSVASTGVYAMSKHAVKALADALWYELHPKGVSVTHLAPGFVASEIRGIGRDGAPATGHRRNPPSWMVLSTDRAARIMVKAIEGRRRERILTTFGHFIVGVERHARWLLARIIRTFKLTKPGASY
;
A
#
# COMPACT_ATOMS: atom_id res chain seq x y z
N MET A 1 -2.87 -16.34 -22.02
CA MET A 1 -4.13 -17.10 -21.98
C MET A 1 -5.19 -16.14 -21.45
N HIS A 2 -6.01 -15.54 -22.34
CA HIS A 2 -7.14 -14.70 -21.91
C HIS A 2 -8.25 -15.65 -21.44
N VAL A 3 -8.55 -15.63 -20.16
CA VAL A 3 -9.82 -16.19 -19.69
C VAL A 3 -10.89 -15.26 -20.25
N GLN A 4 -11.72 -15.78 -21.17
CA GLN A 4 -12.86 -15.06 -21.71
C GLN A 4 -13.73 -14.58 -20.54
N ALA A 5 -13.92 -13.27 -20.44
CA ALA A 5 -14.87 -12.68 -19.52
C ALA A 5 -16.27 -13.14 -19.94
N GLU A 6 -16.85 -14.11 -19.24
CA GLU A 6 -18.29 -14.30 -19.27
C GLU A 6 -18.91 -12.97 -18.85
N SER A 7 -19.84 -12.45 -19.67
CA SER A 7 -20.53 -11.19 -19.39
C SER A 7 -21.42 -11.35 -18.14
N HIS A 8 -20.84 -11.12 -16.99
CA HIS A 8 -21.57 -11.11 -15.73
C HIS A 8 -22.34 -9.78 -15.61
N PRO A 9 -23.54 -9.78 -15.04
CA PRO A 9 -24.26 -8.55 -14.78
C PRO A 9 -23.43 -7.62 -13.88
N PRO A 10 -23.61 -6.29 -14.02
CA PRO A 10 -22.94 -5.31 -13.17
C PRO A 10 -23.08 -5.66 -11.69
N SER A 11 -22.05 -5.40 -10.91
CA SER A 11 -22.10 -5.71 -9.49
C SER A 11 -23.04 -4.78 -8.73
N ASN A 12 -23.96 -5.37 -7.95
CA ASN A 12 -24.78 -4.61 -6.99
C ASN A 12 -24.01 -4.31 -5.69
N ARG A 13 -22.78 -4.86 -5.54
CA ARG A 13 -21.90 -4.62 -4.40
C ARG A 13 -20.90 -3.53 -4.71
N PRO A 14 -20.36 -2.85 -3.69
CA PRO A 14 -19.19 -1.99 -3.91
C PRO A 14 -17.99 -2.82 -4.33
N VAL A 15 -17.14 -2.24 -5.17
CA VAL A 15 -15.95 -2.90 -5.74
C VAL A 15 -14.68 -2.27 -5.18
N ALA A 16 -13.75 -3.10 -4.68
CA ALA A 16 -12.44 -2.67 -4.21
C ALA A 16 -11.32 -3.16 -5.12
N LEU A 17 -10.56 -2.23 -5.71
CA LEU A 17 -9.37 -2.49 -6.50
C LEU A 17 -8.13 -2.34 -5.62
N ILE A 18 -7.28 -3.38 -5.57
CA ILE A 18 -6.09 -3.43 -4.72
C ILE A 18 -4.87 -3.78 -5.55
N THR A 19 -3.88 -2.88 -5.61
CA THR A 19 -2.58 -3.19 -6.21
C THR A 19 -1.65 -3.82 -5.19
N GLY A 20 -0.79 -4.77 -5.63
CA GLY A 20 0.10 -5.51 -4.72
C GLY A 20 -0.63 -6.46 -3.78
N ALA A 21 -1.73 -7.07 -4.25
CA ALA A 21 -2.61 -7.91 -3.44
C ALA A 21 -2.08 -9.34 -3.19
N SER A 22 -0.97 -9.76 -3.79
CA SER A 22 -0.48 -11.16 -3.75
C SER A 22 0.18 -11.56 -2.43
N SER A 23 0.33 -10.67 -1.46
CA SER A 23 0.91 -11.00 -0.14
C SER A 23 0.74 -9.88 0.89
N GLY A 24 0.99 -10.23 2.15
CA GLY A 24 1.13 -9.28 3.24
C GLY A 24 -0.10 -8.40 3.47
N ILE A 25 0.08 -7.08 3.50
CA ILE A 25 -1.01 -6.13 3.78
C ILE A 25 -2.05 -6.16 2.66
N GLY A 26 -1.63 -6.27 1.39
CA GLY A 26 -2.55 -6.28 0.25
C GLY A 26 -3.48 -7.50 0.25
N GLU A 27 -2.94 -8.67 0.53
CA GLU A 27 -3.72 -9.91 0.72
C GLU A 27 -4.69 -9.80 1.90
N ALA A 28 -4.20 -9.32 3.06
CA ALA A 28 -5.06 -9.14 4.23
C ALA A 28 -6.18 -8.12 3.99
N LEU A 29 -5.92 -7.05 3.23
CA LEU A 29 -6.95 -6.09 2.81
C LEU A 29 -8.00 -6.73 1.93
N ALA A 30 -7.61 -7.58 0.96
CA ALA A 30 -8.55 -8.31 0.11
C ALA A 30 -9.51 -9.18 0.94
N ARG A 31 -8.97 -9.94 1.90
CA ARG A 31 -9.78 -10.76 2.81
C ARG A 31 -10.75 -9.92 3.66
N VAL A 32 -10.29 -8.78 4.19
CA VAL A 32 -11.14 -7.91 5.02
C VAL A 32 -12.21 -7.21 4.18
N PHE A 33 -11.92 -6.77 2.95
CA PHE A 33 -12.92 -6.20 2.06
C PHE A 33 -13.97 -7.25 1.65
N ALA A 34 -13.57 -8.49 1.38
CA ALA A 34 -14.49 -9.59 1.14
C ALA A 34 -15.45 -9.82 2.33
N GLN A 35 -14.93 -9.83 3.57
CA GLN A 35 -15.73 -9.91 4.79
C GLN A 35 -16.71 -8.73 4.96
N ARG A 36 -16.44 -7.61 4.30
CA ARG A 36 -17.29 -6.41 4.24
C ARG A 36 -18.20 -6.39 3.01
N ASN A 37 -18.31 -7.52 2.31
CA ASN A 37 -19.17 -7.69 1.15
C ASN A 37 -18.82 -6.81 -0.05
N TYR A 38 -17.52 -6.56 -0.28
CA TYR A 38 -17.00 -5.93 -1.50
C TYR A 38 -16.63 -7.00 -2.52
N ASP A 39 -17.00 -6.80 -3.79
CA ASP A 39 -16.37 -7.51 -4.90
C ASP A 39 -14.95 -6.97 -5.10
N LEU A 40 -14.03 -7.81 -5.59
CA LEU A 40 -12.60 -7.51 -5.56
C LEU A 40 -11.98 -7.52 -6.95
N VAL A 41 -11.11 -6.54 -7.20
CA VAL A 41 -10.15 -6.50 -8.31
C VAL A 41 -8.75 -6.52 -7.74
N LEU A 42 -8.03 -7.62 -7.97
CA LEU A 42 -6.73 -7.86 -7.36
C LEU A 42 -5.63 -7.85 -8.42
N GLY A 43 -4.73 -6.87 -8.32
CA GLY A 43 -3.59 -6.72 -9.22
C GLY A 43 -2.26 -6.97 -8.51
N ALA A 44 -1.41 -7.83 -9.08
CA ALA A 44 -0.01 -8.01 -8.68
C ALA A 44 0.75 -8.81 -9.75
N ARG A 45 2.09 -8.86 -9.65
CA ARG A 45 2.94 -9.62 -10.59
C ARG A 45 2.78 -11.15 -10.46
N ARG A 46 2.50 -11.66 -9.24
CA ARG A 46 2.38 -13.10 -8.92
C ARG A 46 0.94 -13.56 -9.09
N ILE A 47 0.57 -13.88 -10.34
CA ILE A 47 -0.81 -14.24 -10.69
C ILE A 47 -1.29 -15.53 -10.00
N ASP A 48 -0.41 -16.51 -9.85
CA ASP A 48 -0.66 -17.78 -9.15
C ASP A 48 -1.14 -17.55 -7.72
N ARG A 49 -0.46 -16.67 -6.97
CA ARG A 49 -0.88 -16.29 -5.61
C ARG A 49 -2.21 -15.52 -5.58
N LEU A 50 -2.46 -14.67 -6.57
CA LEU A 50 -3.75 -13.97 -6.68
C LEU A 50 -4.89 -14.94 -6.94
N THR A 51 -4.67 -15.91 -7.84
CA THR A 51 -5.67 -16.93 -8.18
C THR A 51 -6.00 -17.79 -6.95
N GLN A 52 -4.99 -18.22 -6.21
CA GLN A 52 -5.21 -18.95 -4.95
C GLN A 52 -6.01 -18.13 -3.95
N LEU A 53 -5.62 -16.86 -3.73
CA LEU A 53 -6.33 -15.95 -2.82
C LEU A 53 -7.79 -15.75 -3.22
N ALA A 54 -8.05 -15.55 -4.51
CA ALA A 54 -9.39 -15.39 -5.05
C ALA A 54 -10.24 -16.64 -4.78
N GLN A 55 -9.71 -17.82 -5.08
CA GLN A 55 -10.41 -19.10 -4.82
C GLN A 55 -10.76 -19.27 -3.32
N GLU A 56 -9.82 -19.00 -2.41
CA GLU A 56 -10.07 -19.09 -0.96
C GLU A 56 -11.15 -18.10 -0.50
N ILE A 57 -11.17 -16.89 -1.06
CA ILE A 57 -12.19 -15.87 -0.74
C ILE A 57 -13.56 -16.31 -1.28
N GLU A 58 -13.65 -16.75 -2.52
CA GLU A 58 -14.91 -17.15 -3.17
C GLU A 58 -15.49 -18.42 -2.55
N GLN A 59 -14.66 -19.34 -2.06
CA GLN A 59 -15.11 -20.50 -1.30
C GLN A 59 -15.72 -20.15 0.06
N SER A 60 -15.26 -19.06 0.68
CA SER A 60 -15.68 -18.65 2.03
C SER A 60 -16.71 -17.52 2.05
N SER A 61 -17.07 -16.97 0.88
CA SER A 61 -17.96 -15.82 0.75
C SER A 61 -18.71 -15.84 -0.57
N THR A 62 -19.67 -14.93 -0.74
CA THR A 62 -20.45 -14.78 -1.98
C THR A 62 -19.92 -13.62 -2.86
N VAL A 63 -18.79 -13.05 -2.52
CA VAL A 63 -18.18 -11.96 -3.31
C VAL A 63 -17.47 -12.56 -4.53
N ARG A 64 -17.36 -11.77 -5.59
CA ARG A 64 -16.63 -12.14 -6.80
C ARG A 64 -15.24 -11.53 -6.77
N CYS A 65 -14.25 -12.26 -7.26
CA CYS A 65 -12.89 -11.81 -7.39
C CYS A 65 -12.46 -11.82 -8.86
N PHE A 66 -11.95 -10.70 -9.34
CA PHE A 66 -11.23 -10.63 -10.60
C PHE A 66 -9.74 -10.47 -10.31
N VAL A 67 -8.90 -11.28 -10.93
CA VAL A 67 -7.44 -11.25 -10.74
C VAL A 67 -6.72 -10.97 -12.05
N GLN A 68 -5.69 -10.14 -12.00
CA GLN A 68 -4.89 -9.81 -13.18
C GLN A 68 -3.42 -9.60 -12.81
N ALA A 69 -2.51 -10.12 -13.65
CA ALA A 69 -1.10 -9.78 -13.57
C ALA A 69 -0.95 -8.27 -13.82
N CYS A 70 -0.27 -7.58 -12.91
CA CYS A 70 -0.09 -6.13 -12.98
C CYS A 70 1.24 -5.75 -12.33
N ASP A 71 2.16 -5.22 -13.11
CA ASP A 71 3.34 -4.52 -12.61
C ASP A 71 3.05 -3.02 -12.61
N VAL A 72 2.99 -2.41 -11.44
CA VAL A 72 2.72 -0.96 -11.29
C VAL A 72 3.81 -0.06 -11.89
N MET A 73 4.93 -0.64 -12.31
CA MET A 73 5.94 0.05 -13.10
C MET A 73 5.50 0.25 -14.57
N GLN A 74 4.53 -0.52 -15.06
CA GLN A 74 4.00 -0.45 -16.42
C GLN A 74 2.65 0.29 -16.42
N THR A 75 2.57 1.37 -17.19
CA THR A 75 1.32 2.15 -17.30
C THR A 75 0.20 1.31 -17.89
N ASP A 76 0.50 0.56 -18.94
CA ASP A 76 -0.48 -0.26 -19.67
C ASP A 76 -1.10 -1.34 -18.77
N ASP A 77 -0.31 -1.95 -17.86
CA ASP A 77 -0.80 -2.96 -16.92
C ASP A 77 -1.82 -2.36 -15.95
N VAL A 78 -1.51 -1.16 -15.42
CA VAL A 78 -2.40 -0.48 -14.46
C VAL A 78 -3.68 0.01 -15.14
N GLU A 79 -3.58 0.54 -16.35
CA GLU A 79 -4.74 0.95 -17.15
C GLU A 79 -5.60 -0.26 -17.54
N ALA A 80 -4.97 -1.38 -17.93
CA ALA A 80 -5.67 -2.62 -18.22
C ALA A 80 -6.41 -3.15 -16.99
N LEU A 81 -5.80 -3.12 -15.79
CA LEU A 81 -6.44 -3.54 -14.56
C LEU A 81 -7.70 -2.71 -14.24
N ALA A 82 -7.61 -1.38 -14.40
CA ALA A 82 -8.76 -0.49 -14.19
C ALA A 82 -9.86 -0.71 -15.25
N ARG A 83 -9.47 -0.93 -16.51
CA ARG A 83 -10.41 -1.24 -17.61
C ARG A 83 -11.14 -2.55 -17.34
N SER A 84 -10.42 -3.61 -17.00
CA SER A 84 -11.02 -4.90 -16.66
C SER A 84 -11.96 -4.83 -15.47
N ALA A 85 -11.67 -3.98 -14.48
CA ALA A 85 -12.58 -3.72 -13.37
C ALA A 85 -13.91 -3.14 -13.83
N ARG A 86 -13.87 -2.16 -14.76
CA ARG A 86 -15.08 -1.56 -15.36
C ARG A 86 -15.87 -2.57 -16.19
N GLU A 87 -15.17 -3.36 -17.01
CA GLU A 87 -15.79 -4.39 -17.87
C GLU A 87 -16.46 -5.50 -17.04
N THR A 88 -15.81 -5.93 -15.94
CA THR A 88 -16.30 -7.04 -15.11
C THR A 88 -17.41 -6.64 -14.13
N PHE A 89 -17.28 -5.45 -13.51
CA PHE A 89 -18.15 -5.04 -12.40
C PHE A 89 -18.96 -3.77 -12.68
N GLY A 90 -18.63 -3.02 -13.72
CA GLY A 90 -19.30 -1.77 -14.07
C GLY A 90 -18.98 -0.59 -13.16
N ARG A 91 -18.14 -0.77 -12.11
CA ARG A 91 -17.84 0.25 -11.11
C ARG A 91 -16.54 0.00 -10.35
N ILE A 92 -15.98 1.04 -9.77
CA ILE A 92 -14.89 0.99 -8.78
C ILE A 92 -15.24 1.97 -7.65
N ASP A 93 -15.41 1.46 -6.42
CA ASP A 93 -15.81 2.28 -5.26
C ASP A 93 -14.64 2.57 -4.32
N VAL A 94 -13.69 1.65 -4.26
CA VAL A 94 -12.49 1.78 -3.44
C VAL A 94 -11.27 1.42 -4.26
N VAL A 95 -10.25 2.26 -4.19
CA VAL A 95 -8.93 1.96 -4.75
C VAL A 95 -7.91 1.99 -3.63
N VAL A 96 -7.12 0.92 -3.52
CA VAL A 96 -5.99 0.85 -2.60
C VAL A 96 -4.69 0.76 -3.41
N ALA A 97 -4.00 1.87 -3.55
CA ALA A 97 -2.66 1.95 -4.11
C ALA A 97 -1.65 1.44 -3.07
N ASN A 98 -1.54 0.10 -2.99
CA ASN A 98 -0.78 -0.59 -1.95
C ASN A 98 0.57 -1.13 -2.44
N ALA A 99 0.74 -1.43 -3.72
CA ALA A 99 1.98 -1.98 -4.25
C ALA A 99 3.21 -1.16 -3.83
N GLY A 100 4.23 -1.82 -3.32
CA GLY A 100 5.44 -1.17 -2.85
C GLY A 100 6.38 -2.12 -2.13
N TYR A 101 7.63 -1.70 -1.94
CA TYR A 101 8.63 -2.43 -1.16
C TYR A 101 9.52 -1.48 -0.37
N SER A 102 10.31 -2.03 0.55
CA SER A 102 11.20 -1.28 1.44
C SER A 102 12.63 -1.78 1.29
N ALA A 103 13.39 -1.18 0.39
CA ALA A 103 14.83 -1.36 0.36
C ALA A 103 15.48 -0.51 1.47
N GLN A 104 16.39 -1.12 2.21
CA GLN A 104 17.10 -0.47 3.31
C GLN A 104 18.61 -0.51 3.08
N GLY A 105 19.28 0.53 3.52
CA GLY A 105 20.73 0.69 3.39
C GLY A 105 21.12 2.15 3.52
N ARG A 106 22.43 2.42 3.66
CA ARG A 106 22.93 3.78 3.60
C ARG A 106 22.77 4.31 2.17
N VAL A 107 22.48 5.59 2.03
CA VAL A 107 22.21 6.20 0.71
C VAL A 107 23.41 6.05 -0.24
N ASP A 108 24.63 6.17 0.30
CA ASP A 108 25.88 6.01 -0.46
C ASP A 108 26.16 4.58 -0.94
N GLN A 109 25.36 3.61 -0.51
CA GLN A 109 25.45 2.20 -0.92
C GLN A 109 24.42 1.81 -1.98
N PHE A 110 23.51 2.71 -2.33
CA PHE A 110 22.56 2.48 -3.40
C PHE A 110 23.12 2.93 -4.74
N SER A 111 22.93 2.12 -5.77
CA SER A 111 23.07 2.60 -7.14
C SER A 111 21.91 3.53 -7.51
N GLU A 112 22.09 4.37 -8.51
CA GLU A 112 21.01 5.21 -9.02
C GLU A 112 19.81 4.39 -9.51
N ASP A 113 20.05 3.24 -10.12
CA ASP A 113 18.99 2.37 -10.62
C ASP A 113 18.17 1.74 -9.49
N GLU A 114 18.79 1.35 -8.38
CA GLU A 114 18.10 0.89 -7.18
C GLU A 114 17.22 1.99 -6.58
N ILE A 115 17.72 3.24 -6.55
CA ILE A 115 16.93 4.40 -6.10
C ILE A 115 15.76 4.66 -7.04
N ARG A 116 16.02 4.73 -8.35
CA ARG A 116 14.99 4.92 -9.38
C ARG A 116 13.92 3.85 -9.30
N ARG A 117 14.33 2.58 -9.19
CA ARG A 117 13.39 1.46 -9.08
C ARG A 117 12.49 1.59 -7.85
N GLN A 118 13.03 1.98 -6.70
CA GLN A 118 12.19 2.16 -5.50
C GLN A 118 11.20 3.31 -5.65
N LEU A 119 11.59 4.41 -6.27
CA LEU A 119 10.70 5.53 -6.58
C LEU A 119 9.68 5.14 -7.64
N GLU A 120 10.09 4.39 -8.66
CA GLU A 120 9.23 3.92 -9.73
C GLU A 120 8.08 3.06 -9.20
N VAL A 121 8.38 2.11 -8.32
CA VAL A 121 7.34 1.28 -7.70
C VAL A 121 6.53 2.06 -6.67
N ASN A 122 7.20 2.72 -5.70
CA ASN A 122 6.52 3.25 -4.53
C ASN A 122 5.82 4.60 -4.78
N VAL A 123 6.25 5.37 -5.78
CA VAL A 123 5.72 6.71 -6.11
C VAL A 123 4.99 6.67 -7.44
N MET A 124 5.69 6.33 -8.52
CA MET A 124 5.08 6.35 -9.86
C MET A 124 3.99 5.30 -10.01
N GLY A 125 4.14 4.12 -9.38
CA GLY A 125 3.08 3.11 -9.32
C GLY A 125 1.80 3.62 -8.65
N VAL A 126 1.93 4.43 -7.59
CA VAL A 126 0.78 5.11 -6.96
C VAL A 126 0.17 6.14 -7.92
N VAL A 127 1.01 6.97 -8.57
CA VAL A 127 0.54 7.97 -9.54
C VAL A 127 -0.22 7.33 -10.68
N ARG A 128 0.29 6.23 -11.27
CA ARG A 128 -0.40 5.47 -12.33
C ARG A 128 -1.75 4.93 -11.85
N THR A 129 -1.77 4.33 -10.66
CA THR A 129 -3.01 3.80 -10.08
C THR A 129 -4.06 4.89 -9.90
N VAL A 130 -3.67 6.05 -9.37
CA VAL A 130 -4.56 7.22 -9.21
C VAL A 130 -5.08 7.68 -10.58
N ARG A 131 -4.20 7.88 -11.56
CA ARG A 131 -4.59 8.35 -12.91
C ARG A 131 -5.57 7.40 -13.60
N ALA A 132 -5.34 6.11 -13.51
CA ALA A 132 -6.17 5.09 -14.16
C ALA A 132 -7.58 4.96 -13.54
N THR A 133 -7.78 5.42 -12.29
CA THR A 133 -9.01 5.14 -11.52
C THR A 133 -9.72 6.38 -11.00
N THR A 134 -9.20 7.58 -11.24
CA THR A 134 -9.78 8.84 -10.70
C THR A 134 -11.21 9.05 -11.17
N ASP A 135 -11.49 8.88 -12.47
CA ASP A 135 -12.83 9.12 -13.03
C ASP A 135 -13.87 8.14 -12.47
N ASP A 136 -13.48 6.88 -12.26
CA ASP A 136 -14.34 5.87 -11.62
C ASP A 136 -14.68 6.26 -10.19
N LEU A 137 -13.68 6.71 -9.43
CA LEU A 137 -13.88 7.17 -8.06
C LEU A 137 -14.75 8.44 -7.98
N VAL A 138 -14.64 9.34 -8.95
CA VAL A 138 -15.51 10.50 -9.04
C VAL A 138 -16.95 10.08 -9.34
N ALA A 139 -17.16 9.16 -10.28
CA ALA A 139 -18.48 8.65 -10.64
C ALA A 139 -19.19 7.96 -9.46
N THR A 140 -18.44 7.20 -8.64
CA THR A 140 -18.99 6.48 -7.47
C THR A 140 -18.96 7.30 -6.17
N LYS A 141 -18.41 8.53 -6.18
CA LYS A 141 -18.05 9.27 -4.95
C LYS A 141 -17.24 8.39 -4.00
N GLY A 142 -16.27 7.69 -4.55
CA GLY A 142 -15.55 6.58 -3.97
C GLY A 142 -14.52 6.97 -2.92
N ARG A 143 -13.55 6.06 -2.73
CA ARG A 143 -12.50 6.18 -1.71
C ARG A 143 -11.16 5.77 -2.29
N LEU A 144 -10.18 6.65 -2.21
CA LEU A 144 -8.79 6.38 -2.55
C LEU A 144 -7.98 6.16 -1.27
N ALA A 145 -7.30 5.05 -1.15
CA ALA A 145 -6.34 4.79 -0.09
C ALA A 145 -4.93 4.69 -0.65
N ILE A 146 -4.00 5.44 -0.08
CA ILE A 146 -2.59 5.46 -0.48
C ILE A 146 -1.76 4.86 0.63
N MET A 147 -1.00 3.80 0.31
CA MET A 147 -0.14 3.10 1.26
C MET A 147 1.15 3.86 1.53
N GLY A 148 1.14 4.61 2.61
CA GLY A 148 2.30 5.27 3.19
C GLY A 148 3.07 4.37 4.16
N SER A 149 3.60 4.99 5.20
CA SER A 149 4.33 4.38 6.32
C SER A 149 4.47 5.41 7.44
N VAL A 150 4.87 5.01 8.64
CA VAL A 150 5.43 5.92 9.65
C VAL A 150 6.66 6.67 9.06
N ASN A 151 7.37 6.05 8.12
CA ASN A 151 8.44 6.70 7.35
C ASN A 151 7.95 7.79 6.38
N SER A 152 6.65 8.04 6.29
CA SER A 152 6.11 9.23 5.62
C SER A 152 6.22 10.51 6.46
N PHE A 153 6.65 10.37 7.71
CA PHE A 153 6.78 11.48 8.68
C PHE A 153 8.15 11.52 9.35
N VAL A 154 8.77 10.35 9.52
CA VAL A 154 10.03 10.20 10.25
C VAL A 154 11.04 9.47 9.39
N SER A 155 12.23 10.02 9.28
CA SER A 155 13.35 9.38 8.58
C SER A 155 14.44 9.02 9.59
N VAL A 156 14.91 7.76 9.51
CA VAL A 156 16.02 7.28 10.33
C VAL A 156 17.16 6.77 9.45
N ALA A 157 18.32 6.57 10.03
CA ALA A 157 19.48 6.02 9.30
C ALA A 157 19.09 4.70 8.60
N SER A 158 19.67 4.46 7.43
CA SER A 158 19.45 3.31 6.57
C SER A 158 18.04 3.19 5.97
N THR A 159 17.15 4.17 6.17
CA THR A 159 15.83 4.20 5.52
C THR A 159 15.65 5.35 4.53
N GLY A 160 16.71 6.09 4.20
CA GLY A 160 16.63 7.35 3.47
C GLY A 160 15.86 7.26 2.16
N VAL A 161 16.20 6.32 1.27
CA VAL A 161 15.54 6.14 -0.04
C VAL A 161 14.08 5.72 0.14
N TYR A 162 13.81 4.80 1.07
CA TYR A 162 12.44 4.40 1.38
C TYR A 162 11.62 5.54 1.98
N ALA A 163 12.18 6.27 2.96
CA ALA A 163 11.52 7.41 3.58
C ALA A 163 11.22 8.51 2.55
N MET A 164 12.15 8.81 1.64
CA MET A 164 11.94 9.74 0.53
C MET A 164 10.72 9.33 -0.30
N SER A 165 10.59 8.05 -0.68
CA SER A 165 9.43 7.56 -1.43
C SER A 165 8.13 7.70 -0.63
N LYS A 166 8.15 7.47 0.69
CA LYS A 166 6.96 7.53 1.54
C LYS A 166 6.56 8.98 1.92
N HIS A 167 7.51 9.90 2.01
CA HIS A 167 7.20 11.34 2.10
C HIS A 167 6.57 11.86 0.79
N ALA A 168 7.08 11.42 -0.37
CA ALA A 168 6.51 11.78 -1.66
C ALA A 168 5.04 11.38 -1.77
N VAL A 169 4.68 10.14 -1.43
CA VAL A 169 3.26 9.71 -1.49
C VAL A 169 2.40 10.35 -0.41
N LYS A 170 2.98 10.78 0.72
CA LYS A 170 2.24 11.57 1.70
C LYS A 170 1.88 12.95 1.14
N ALA A 171 2.84 13.63 0.51
CA ALA A 171 2.59 14.92 -0.14
C ALA A 171 1.54 14.78 -1.25
N LEU A 172 1.64 13.71 -2.06
CA LEU A 172 0.64 13.41 -3.09
C LEU A 172 -0.75 13.17 -2.49
N ALA A 173 -0.85 12.41 -1.40
CA ALA A 173 -2.13 12.14 -0.73
C ALA A 173 -2.76 13.43 -0.19
N ASP A 174 -1.96 14.35 0.34
CA ASP A 174 -2.43 15.65 0.82
C ASP A 174 -2.96 16.54 -0.33
N ALA A 175 -2.25 16.59 -1.46
CA ALA A 175 -2.68 17.33 -2.65
C ALA A 175 -3.98 16.75 -3.22
N LEU A 176 -4.02 15.43 -3.43
CA LEU A 176 -5.21 14.75 -3.94
C LEU A 176 -6.43 14.89 -3.03
N TRP A 177 -6.23 15.03 -1.72
CA TRP A 177 -7.34 15.30 -0.82
C TRP A 177 -8.04 16.62 -1.17
N TYR A 178 -7.29 17.69 -1.46
CA TYR A 178 -7.85 18.98 -1.87
C TYR A 178 -8.47 18.92 -3.26
N GLU A 179 -7.87 18.17 -4.19
CA GLU A 179 -8.34 18.08 -5.59
C GLU A 179 -9.60 17.23 -5.74
N LEU A 180 -9.74 16.16 -4.94
CA LEU A 180 -10.79 15.16 -5.10
C LEU A 180 -11.93 15.28 -4.09
N HIS A 181 -11.69 15.89 -2.92
CA HIS A 181 -12.74 16.10 -1.91
C HIS A 181 -13.94 16.90 -2.42
N PRO A 182 -13.76 17.99 -3.21
CA PRO A 182 -14.90 18.71 -3.79
C PRO A 182 -15.71 17.87 -4.78
N LYS A 183 -15.12 16.81 -5.34
CA LYS A 183 -15.77 15.83 -6.23
C LYS A 183 -16.43 14.67 -5.47
N GLY A 184 -16.43 14.69 -4.14
CA GLY A 184 -17.03 13.67 -3.28
C GLY A 184 -16.13 12.45 -3.01
N VAL A 185 -14.90 12.43 -3.52
CA VAL A 185 -13.94 11.34 -3.29
C VAL A 185 -13.16 11.59 -2.01
N SER A 186 -13.07 10.59 -1.13
CA SER A 186 -12.19 10.67 0.03
C SER A 186 -10.82 10.09 -0.27
N VAL A 187 -9.77 10.76 0.20
CA VAL A 187 -8.39 10.29 0.10
C VAL A 187 -7.87 9.98 1.50
N THR A 188 -7.43 8.74 1.71
CA THR A 188 -6.90 8.26 2.99
C THR A 188 -5.42 7.90 2.87
N HIS A 189 -4.55 8.62 3.55
CA HIS A 189 -3.16 8.22 3.73
C HIS A 189 -3.06 7.20 4.87
N LEU A 190 -2.61 5.98 4.57
CA LEU A 190 -2.43 4.90 5.53
C LEU A 190 -0.96 4.82 5.94
N ALA A 191 -0.68 4.95 7.23
CA ALA A 191 0.69 4.95 7.75
C ALA A 191 0.92 3.77 8.72
N PRO A 192 1.18 2.55 8.19
CA PRO A 192 1.60 1.44 9.01
C PRO A 192 2.98 1.71 9.64
N GLY A 193 3.14 1.24 10.88
CA GLY A 193 4.42 1.05 11.52
C GLY A 193 4.98 -0.33 11.17
N PHE A 194 5.41 -1.09 12.18
CA PHE A 194 5.86 -2.46 11.98
C PHE A 194 4.65 -3.41 11.83
N VAL A 195 4.50 -3.99 10.65
CA VAL A 195 3.50 -5.01 10.33
C VAL A 195 4.21 -6.29 9.89
N ALA A 196 3.70 -7.44 10.30
CA ALA A 196 4.21 -8.74 9.88
C ALA A 196 3.92 -8.97 8.40
N SER A 197 4.87 -8.63 7.51
CA SER A 197 4.70 -8.73 6.04
C SER A 197 6.02 -9.04 5.36
N GLU A 198 5.97 -9.56 4.13
CA GLU A 198 7.14 -9.88 3.30
C GLU A 198 7.93 -8.62 2.85
N ILE A 199 7.41 -7.42 3.05
CA ILE A 199 7.98 -6.15 2.54
C ILE A 199 9.45 -5.94 2.93
N ARG A 200 9.88 -6.50 4.06
CA ARG A 200 11.25 -6.41 4.55
C ARG A 200 12.16 -7.46 3.94
N GLY A 201 11.61 -8.52 3.38
CA GLY A 201 12.34 -9.57 2.70
C GLY A 201 12.77 -9.18 1.28
N ILE A 202 12.57 -7.94 0.85
CA ILE A 202 12.91 -7.47 -0.50
C ILE A 202 14.23 -6.71 -0.46
N GLY A 203 15.15 -7.08 -1.35
CA GLY A 203 16.45 -6.45 -1.57
C GLY A 203 16.34 -5.05 -2.20
N ARG A 204 17.50 -4.41 -2.41
CA ARG A 204 17.58 -3.10 -3.08
C ARG A 204 17.20 -3.18 -4.54
N ASP A 205 17.49 -4.30 -5.17
CA ASP A 205 17.13 -4.66 -6.55
C ASP A 205 15.67 -5.05 -6.75
N GLY A 206 14.87 -5.10 -5.67
CA GLY A 206 13.47 -5.54 -5.71
C GLY A 206 13.29 -7.06 -5.74
N ALA A 207 14.36 -7.85 -5.65
CA ALA A 207 14.35 -9.30 -5.49
C ALA A 207 14.30 -9.71 -4.01
N PRO A 208 14.02 -10.99 -3.68
CA PRO A 208 14.14 -11.47 -2.31
C PRO A 208 15.54 -11.24 -1.75
N ALA A 209 15.65 -10.63 -0.57
CA ALA A 209 16.92 -10.30 0.04
C ALA A 209 17.61 -11.57 0.57
N THR A 210 18.91 -11.72 0.27
CA THR A 210 19.77 -12.71 0.88
C THR A 210 20.41 -12.10 2.14
N GLY A 211 19.96 -12.49 3.34
CA GLY A 211 20.56 -12.04 4.59
C GLY A 211 19.56 -11.89 5.75
N HIS A 212 20.07 -12.04 6.97
CA HIS A 212 19.28 -11.86 8.19
C HIS A 212 19.08 -10.36 8.47
N ARG A 213 17.84 -9.89 8.38
CA ARG A 213 17.47 -8.58 8.89
C ARG A 213 17.00 -8.70 10.33
N ARG A 214 17.44 -7.78 11.17
CA ARG A 214 16.99 -7.73 12.56
C ARG A 214 15.49 -7.41 12.60
N ASN A 215 14.71 -8.34 13.13
CA ASN A 215 13.27 -8.12 13.32
C ASN A 215 13.04 -7.16 14.51
N PRO A 216 12.08 -6.26 14.40
CA PRO A 216 11.66 -5.47 15.55
C PRO A 216 11.12 -6.38 16.66
N PRO A 217 11.15 -5.94 17.93
CA PRO A 217 10.53 -6.68 19.01
C PRO A 217 9.08 -7.02 18.68
N SER A 218 8.65 -8.24 19.01
CA SER A 218 7.32 -8.76 18.66
C SER A 218 6.16 -7.88 19.13
N TRP A 219 6.30 -7.22 20.28
CA TRP A 219 5.30 -6.29 20.82
C TRP A 219 5.10 -5.02 19.97
N MET A 220 6.06 -4.67 19.11
CA MET A 220 5.95 -3.56 18.18
C MET A 220 5.30 -3.97 16.85
N VAL A 221 5.19 -5.28 16.58
CA VAL A 221 4.74 -5.80 15.30
C VAL A 221 3.23 -6.05 15.34
N LEU A 222 2.50 -5.36 14.48
CA LEU A 222 1.08 -5.60 14.29
C LEU A 222 0.88 -6.76 13.29
N SER A 223 -0.07 -7.66 13.56
CA SER A 223 -0.44 -8.67 12.57
C SER A 223 -1.06 -8.03 11.32
N THR A 224 -0.85 -8.63 10.15
CA THR A 224 -1.43 -8.14 8.87
C THR A 224 -2.95 -8.03 8.94
N ASP A 225 -3.61 -9.02 9.52
CA ASP A 225 -5.07 -9.05 9.66
C ASP A 225 -5.60 -7.89 10.52
N ARG A 226 -4.98 -7.64 11.69
CA ARG A 226 -5.35 -6.49 12.53
C ARG A 226 -5.07 -5.16 11.84
N ALA A 227 -3.93 -5.06 11.13
CA ALA A 227 -3.60 -3.88 10.35
C ALA A 227 -4.65 -3.61 9.26
N ALA A 228 -5.04 -4.64 8.50
CA ALA A 228 -6.04 -4.55 7.45
C ALA A 228 -7.41 -4.11 7.99
N ARG A 229 -7.87 -4.67 9.12
CA ARG A 229 -9.14 -4.23 9.75
C ARG A 229 -9.11 -2.74 10.14
N ILE A 230 -8.01 -2.26 10.69
CA ILE A 230 -7.85 -0.84 11.04
C ILE A 230 -7.86 0.03 9.78
N MET A 231 -7.18 -0.41 8.72
CA MET A 231 -7.10 0.31 7.44
C MET A 231 -8.47 0.37 6.76
N VAL A 232 -9.18 -0.76 6.62
CA VAL A 232 -10.51 -0.79 5.99
C VAL A 232 -11.48 0.09 6.76
N LYS A 233 -11.50 0.03 8.11
CA LYS A 233 -12.32 0.93 8.93
C LYS A 233 -11.99 2.42 8.69
N ALA A 234 -10.71 2.75 8.48
CA ALA A 234 -10.30 4.13 8.19
C ALA A 234 -10.75 4.58 6.79
N ILE A 235 -10.65 3.69 5.79
CA ILE A 235 -11.10 3.93 4.42
C ILE A 235 -12.62 4.11 4.37
N GLU A 236 -13.38 3.20 4.97
CA GLU A 236 -14.84 3.29 5.05
C GLU A 236 -15.29 4.55 5.79
N GLY A 237 -14.61 4.89 6.88
CA GLY A 237 -14.84 6.11 7.66
C GLY A 237 -14.30 7.39 7.03
N ARG A 238 -13.83 7.35 5.78
CA ARG A 238 -13.33 8.51 5.01
C ARG A 238 -12.29 9.35 5.77
N ARG A 239 -11.41 8.69 6.55
CA ARG A 239 -10.38 9.37 7.31
C ARG A 239 -9.29 9.90 6.38
N ARG A 240 -8.88 11.17 6.56
CA ARG A 240 -7.78 11.76 5.76
C ARG A 240 -6.45 11.06 6.00
N GLU A 241 -6.19 10.65 7.25
CA GLU A 241 -4.93 10.00 7.67
C GLU A 241 -5.22 8.93 8.72
N ARG A 242 -4.48 7.83 8.66
CA ARG A 242 -4.50 6.79 9.70
C ARG A 242 -3.10 6.24 9.98
N ILE A 243 -2.53 6.59 11.12
CA ILE A 243 -1.37 5.90 11.69
C ILE A 243 -1.89 4.67 12.43
N LEU A 244 -1.26 3.49 12.22
CA LEU A 244 -1.86 2.23 12.67
C LEU A 244 -1.42 1.79 14.06
N THR A 245 -0.19 2.12 14.48
CA THR A 245 0.40 1.62 15.72
C THR A 245 0.51 2.72 16.75
N THR A 246 0.35 2.39 18.05
CA THR A 246 0.52 3.33 19.16
C THR A 246 1.93 3.94 19.15
N PHE A 247 2.95 3.11 18.92
CA PHE A 247 4.33 3.58 18.79
C PHE A 247 4.48 4.55 17.59
N GLY A 248 3.81 4.26 16.47
CA GLY A 248 3.79 5.16 15.32
C GLY A 248 3.18 6.52 15.66
N HIS A 249 2.06 6.56 16.37
CA HIS A 249 1.46 7.81 16.83
C HIS A 249 2.41 8.60 17.73
N PHE A 250 3.06 7.93 18.68
CA PHE A 250 4.00 8.57 19.58
C PHE A 250 5.19 9.19 18.82
N ILE A 251 5.84 8.41 17.95
CA ILE A 251 7.02 8.87 17.21
C ILE A 251 6.67 10.01 16.24
N VAL A 252 5.54 9.91 15.53
CA VAL A 252 5.08 10.99 14.64
C VAL A 252 4.69 12.23 15.43
N GLY A 253 4.08 12.07 16.60
CA GLY A 253 3.80 13.18 17.52
C GLY A 253 5.08 13.90 17.98
N VAL A 254 6.10 13.14 18.38
CA VAL A 254 7.40 13.71 18.76
C VAL A 254 8.07 14.41 17.57
N GLU A 255 8.05 13.82 16.36
CA GLU A 255 8.60 14.47 15.18
C GLU A 255 7.90 15.79 14.84
N ARG A 256 6.55 15.83 14.95
CA ARG A 256 5.77 17.03 14.66
C ARG A 256 5.98 18.17 15.66
N HIS A 257 6.17 17.85 16.94
CA HIS A 257 6.14 18.87 18.00
C HIS A 257 7.49 19.07 18.72
N ALA A 258 8.38 18.07 18.66
CA ALA A 258 9.63 18.08 19.39
C ALA A 258 10.76 17.36 18.59
N ARG A 259 10.94 17.74 17.34
CA ARG A 259 11.91 17.13 16.42
C ARG A 259 13.33 17.05 16.99
N TRP A 260 13.76 18.08 17.74
CA TRP A 260 15.05 18.10 18.40
C TRP A 260 15.20 16.98 19.45
N LEU A 261 14.10 16.64 20.15
CA LEU A 261 14.08 15.57 21.14
C LEU A 261 14.23 14.20 20.46
N LEU A 262 13.53 13.97 19.34
CA LEU A 262 13.66 12.73 18.57
C LEU A 262 15.10 12.56 18.05
N ALA A 263 15.69 13.62 17.51
CA ALA A 263 17.07 13.60 17.06
C ALA A 263 18.05 13.26 18.20
N ARG A 264 17.84 13.82 19.41
CA ARG A 264 18.62 13.52 20.61
C ARG A 264 18.48 12.07 21.04
N ILE A 265 17.24 11.53 21.07
CA ILE A 265 16.94 10.12 21.41
C ILE A 265 17.68 9.20 20.42
N ILE A 266 17.51 9.40 19.12
CA ILE A 266 18.14 8.58 18.08
C ILE A 266 19.66 8.56 18.22
N ARG A 267 20.27 9.71 18.49
CA ARG A 267 21.73 9.84 18.71
C ARG A 267 22.21 9.16 19.99
N THR A 268 21.48 9.34 21.10
CA THR A 268 21.89 8.81 22.43
C THR A 268 21.81 7.27 22.46
N PHE A 269 20.76 6.69 21.88
CA PHE A 269 20.60 5.24 21.83
C PHE A 269 21.41 4.57 20.71
N LYS A 270 22.28 5.34 20.01
CA LYS A 270 23.14 4.84 18.89
C LYS A 270 22.34 4.02 17.86
N LEU A 271 21.08 4.39 17.62
CA LEU A 271 20.25 3.78 16.59
C LEU A 271 20.81 4.08 15.17
N THR A 272 21.93 4.79 15.10
CA THR A 272 22.64 5.22 13.90
C THR A 272 23.98 4.49 13.72
N LYS A 273 24.28 3.40 14.47
CA LYS A 273 25.58 2.71 14.27
C LYS A 273 25.70 2.22 12.83
N PRO A 274 26.78 2.60 12.09
CA PRO A 274 27.11 1.98 10.81
C PRO A 274 27.33 0.48 11.06
N GLY A 275 26.56 -0.38 10.43
CA GLY A 275 26.61 -1.82 10.62
C GLY A 275 25.48 -2.42 11.46
N ALA A 276 24.63 -1.63 12.10
CA ALA A 276 23.34 -2.11 12.59
C ALA A 276 22.34 -2.10 11.42
N SER A 277 22.37 -3.15 10.60
CA SER A 277 21.28 -3.45 9.67
C SER A 277 20.06 -3.84 10.51
N TYR A 278 19.09 -2.94 10.57
CA TYR A 278 17.77 -3.20 11.13
C TYR A 278 16.90 -3.91 10.09
#